data_df14ab8c0cfa2a2fae7995ac78d0f1e4
#
_entry.id   df14ab8c0cfa2a2fae7995ac78d0f1e4
#
_cell.length_a   1.000
_cell.length_b   1.000
_cell.length_c   1.000
_cell.angle_alpha   90.00
_cell.angle_beta   90.00
_cell.angle_gamma   90.00
#
_symmetry.space_group_name_H-M   'P 1'
#
loop_
_entity.id
_entity.type
_entity.pdbx_description
1 polymer ?
#
loop_
_entity_poly.entity_id
_entity_poly.type
_entity_poly.pdbx_seq_one_letter_code
_entity_poly.pdbx_strand_id
1 'polypeptide(L)'
;MINQDEQALAYFQRAAESDPNYAYTYDLFHEGVWTYLGRAQYRMGRYEEARRSLERAVSAYPDDSLAKLYLGLTLARRSENSQGLTEIRAGLQQLYDWLEYMEASRPFMPFWDPLRQIRSEIKKDLDMISGKDVDWPKLLDSAEWIGSEMEEEIDRVQEDEQRRFDRRDFPPHSGGGVGAGINF
;
A
#
# COMPACT_ATOMS: atom_id res chain seq x y z
N MET A 1 18.25 3.03 -11.89
CA MET A 1 17.50 3.00 -10.61
C MET A 1 17.56 4.35 -9.88
N ILE A 2 18.73 4.88 -9.49
CA ILE A 2 18.86 6.17 -8.73
C ILE A 2 18.06 7.32 -9.37
N ASN A 3 18.05 7.45 -10.70
CA ASN A 3 17.35 8.53 -11.39
C ASN A 3 15.80 8.42 -11.30
N GLN A 4 15.25 7.23 -11.18
CA GLN A 4 13.79 7.03 -11.05
C GLN A 4 13.31 7.37 -9.63
N ASP A 5 14.07 7.00 -8.61
CA ASP A 5 13.74 7.31 -7.21
C ASP A 5 13.82 8.81 -6.94
N GLU A 6 14.82 9.52 -7.51
CA GLU A 6 14.92 10.98 -7.42
C GLU A 6 13.77 11.70 -8.15
N GLN A 7 13.34 11.18 -9.30
CA GLN A 7 12.18 11.72 -10.02
C GLN A 7 10.88 11.50 -9.23
N ALA A 8 10.67 10.30 -8.68
CA ALA A 8 9.53 10.00 -7.83
C ALA A 8 9.51 10.90 -6.59
N LEU A 9 10.66 11.07 -5.92
CA LEU A 9 10.78 11.96 -4.78
C LEU A 9 10.37 13.40 -5.13
N ALA A 10 10.90 13.96 -6.22
CA ALA A 10 10.59 15.31 -6.68
C ALA A 10 9.11 15.48 -7.08
N TYR A 11 8.49 14.40 -7.59
CA TYR A 11 7.07 14.38 -7.91
C TYR A 11 6.23 14.45 -6.64
N PHE A 12 6.50 13.58 -5.65
CA PHE A 12 5.75 13.55 -4.40
C PHE A 12 5.95 14.81 -3.56
N GLN A 13 7.14 15.42 -3.59
CA GLN A 13 7.36 16.72 -2.94
C GLN A 13 6.44 17.80 -3.52
N ARG A 14 6.38 17.93 -4.84
CA ARG A 14 5.49 18.89 -5.51
C ARG A 14 4.02 18.58 -5.26
N ALA A 15 3.63 17.31 -5.24
CA ALA A 15 2.27 16.90 -4.92
C ALA A 15 1.89 17.31 -3.49
N ALA A 16 2.76 17.06 -2.51
CA ALA A 16 2.55 17.44 -1.11
C ALA A 16 2.52 18.97 -0.88
N GLU A 17 3.24 19.74 -1.70
CA GLU A 17 3.18 21.22 -1.69
C GLU A 17 1.87 21.74 -2.31
N SER A 18 1.38 21.08 -3.37
CA SER A 18 0.17 21.48 -4.10
C SER A 18 -1.11 21.10 -3.35
N ASP A 19 -1.18 19.90 -2.83
CA ASP A 19 -2.31 19.38 -2.04
C ASP A 19 -1.81 18.53 -0.87
N PRO A 20 -1.50 19.16 0.27
CA PRO A 20 -0.97 18.45 1.44
C PRO A 20 -1.98 17.50 2.11
N ASN A 21 -3.26 17.60 1.74
CA ASN A 21 -4.33 16.76 2.27
C ASN A 21 -4.77 15.69 1.27
N TYR A 22 -4.10 15.57 0.13
CA TYR A 22 -4.42 14.50 -0.81
C TYR A 22 -4.21 13.14 -0.15
N ALA A 23 -5.20 12.26 -0.28
CA ALA A 23 -5.10 10.86 0.08
C ALA A 23 -5.81 10.00 -0.97
N TYR A 24 -5.17 8.91 -1.33
CA TYR A 24 -5.84 7.80 -1.99
C TYR A 24 -6.70 7.08 -0.97
N THR A 25 -7.95 6.80 -1.34
CA THR A 25 -8.89 6.10 -0.46
C THR A 25 -9.52 4.95 -1.21
N TYR A 26 -9.42 3.76 -0.65
CA TYR A 26 -10.12 2.58 -1.12
C TYR A 26 -10.85 1.92 0.06
N ASP A 27 -12.18 2.07 0.09
CA ASP A 27 -13.00 1.70 1.25
C ASP A 27 -12.47 2.32 2.55
N LEU A 28 -12.01 1.51 3.50
CA LEU A 28 -11.41 1.97 4.76
C LEU A 28 -9.87 2.08 4.71
N PHE A 29 -9.27 1.89 3.53
CA PHE A 29 -7.84 2.05 3.35
C PHE A 29 -7.54 3.50 2.92
N HIS A 30 -6.60 4.13 3.62
CA HIS A 30 -6.12 5.47 3.31
C HIS A 30 -4.62 5.45 3.09
N GLU A 31 -4.16 6.19 2.10
CA GLU A 31 -2.75 6.46 1.87
C GLU A 31 -2.56 7.92 1.46
N GLY A 32 -2.01 8.72 2.37
CA GLY A 32 -1.81 10.14 2.16
C GLY A 32 -0.59 10.48 1.30
N VAL A 33 -0.58 11.66 0.68
CA VAL A 33 0.57 12.14 -0.11
C VAL A 33 1.88 12.15 0.70
N TRP A 34 1.79 12.40 2.02
CA TRP A 34 2.94 12.35 2.93
C TRP A 34 3.47 10.94 3.14
N THR A 35 2.64 9.90 2.97
CA THR A 35 3.06 8.50 2.99
C THR A 35 3.90 8.16 1.77
N TYR A 36 3.44 8.53 0.57
CA TYR A 36 4.23 8.37 -0.66
C TYR A 36 5.58 9.07 -0.58
N LEU A 37 5.59 10.33 -0.10
CA LEU A 37 6.82 11.09 0.07
C LEU A 37 7.76 10.44 1.09
N GLY A 38 7.24 10.05 2.25
CA GLY A 38 8.02 9.43 3.32
C GLY A 38 8.62 8.09 2.92
N ARG A 39 7.87 7.27 2.18
CA ARG A 39 8.35 6.01 1.62
C ARG A 39 9.48 6.21 0.60
N ALA A 40 9.33 7.18 -0.32
CA ALA A 40 10.38 7.52 -1.27
C ALA A 40 11.67 7.98 -0.55
N GLN A 41 11.54 8.81 0.49
CA GLN A 41 12.66 9.24 1.32
C GLN A 41 13.31 8.07 2.08
N TYR A 42 12.49 7.14 2.62
CA TYR A 42 12.97 5.92 3.27
C TYR A 42 13.82 5.06 2.34
N ARG A 43 13.33 4.76 1.13
CA ARG A 43 14.06 3.99 0.12
C ARG A 43 15.40 4.61 -0.28
N MET A 44 15.48 5.93 -0.24
CA MET A 44 16.73 6.66 -0.50
C MET A 44 17.66 6.76 0.72
N GLY A 45 17.31 6.16 1.86
CA GLY A 45 18.07 6.24 3.10
C GLY A 45 17.99 7.61 3.79
N ARG A 46 17.08 8.50 3.36
CA ARG A 46 16.87 9.84 3.94
C ARG A 46 15.97 9.75 5.18
N TYR A 47 16.41 8.99 6.17
CA TYR A 47 15.56 8.62 7.31
C TYR A 47 15.05 9.80 8.14
N GLU A 48 15.82 10.89 8.25
CA GLU A 48 15.38 12.09 8.95
C GLU A 48 14.23 12.81 8.24
N GLU A 49 14.28 12.87 6.92
CA GLU A 49 13.22 13.45 6.08
C GLU A 49 12.01 12.51 6.08
N ALA A 50 12.22 11.20 5.91
CA ALA A 50 11.19 10.18 5.93
C ALA A 50 10.38 10.23 7.25
N ARG A 51 11.05 10.32 8.38
CA ARG A 51 10.41 10.47 9.69
C ARG A 51 9.44 11.65 9.69
N ARG A 52 9.90 12.84 9.31
CA ARG A 52 9.05 14.06 9.31
C ARG A 52 7.84 13.95 8.41
N SER A 53 8.01 13.35 7.22
CA SER A 53 6.91 13.13 6.30
C SER A 53 5.91 12.11 6.83
N LEU A 54 6.38 10.99 7.37
CA LEU A 54 5.54 9.92 7.91
C LEU A 54 4.82 10.32 9.21
N GLU A 55 5.45 11.13 10.07
CA GLU A 55 4.78 11.72 11.25
C GLU A 55 3.62 12.63 10.82
N ARG A 56 3.79 13.40 9.73
CA ARG A 56 2.70 14.19 9.14
C ARG A 56 1.59 13.31 8.58
N ALA A 57 1.95 12.22 7.87
CA ALA A 57 0.99 11.27 7.35
C ALA A 57 0.12 10.66 8.46
N VAL A 58 0.74 10.12 9.51
CA VAL A 58 0.04 9.52 10.65
C VAL A 58 -0.81 10.55 11.40
N SER A 59 -0.36 11.82 11.47
CA SER A 59 -1.13 12.90 12.10
C SER A 59 -2.35 13.28 11.28
N ALA A 60 -2.25 13.29 9.95
CA ALA A 60 -3.34 13.62 9.03
C ALA A 60 -4.36 12.46 8.93
N TYR A 61 -3.85 11.25 8.85
CA TYR A 61 -4.63 10.01 8.68
C TYR A 61 -4.14 8.94 9.69
N PRO A 62 -4.71 8.90 10.90
CA PRO A 62 -4.31 7.92 11.92
C PRO A 62 -4.60 6.46 11.56
N ASP A 63 -5.39 6.23 10.52
CA ASP A 63 -5.71 4.92 9.94
C ASP A 63 -4.85 4.58 8.71
N ASP A 64 -3.91 5.44 8.31
CA ASP A 64 -2.92 5.12 7.27
C ASP A 64 -1.91 4.09 7.81
N SER A 65 -2.18 2.85 7.50
CA SER A 65 -1.41 1.69 7.98
C SER A 65 0.00 1.64 7.38
N LEU A 66 0.17 2.05 6.11
CA LEU A 66 1.49 2.12 5.47
C LEU A 66 2.33 3.24 6.06
N ALA A 67 1.74 4.39 6.39
CA ALA A 67 2.44 5.46 7.08
C ALA A 67 3.02 4.98 8.40
N LYS A 68 2.24 4.26 9.22
CA LYS A 68 2.72 3.67 10.48
C LYS A 68 3.82 2.65 10.26
N LEU A 69 3.64 1.73 9.31
CA LEU A 69 4.63 0.71 9.00
C LEU A 69 5.98 1.35 8.64
N TYR A 70 5.98 2.28 7.69
CA TYR A 70 7.22 2.95 7.25
C TYR A 70 7.77 3.93 8.29
N LEU A 71 6.94 4.55 9.15
CA LEU A 71 7.40 5.31 10.29
C LEU A 71 8.17 4.40 11.27
N GLY A 72 7.62 3.26 11.58
CA GLY A 72 8.25 2.28 12.44
C GLY A 72 9.57 1.75 11.88
N LEU A 73 9.62 1.42 10.59
CA LEU A 73 10.84 1.04 9.88
C LEU A 73 11.90 2.17 9.93
N THR A 74 11.47 3.41 9.69
CA THR A 74 12.34 4.59 9.75
C THR A 74 12.95 4.77 11.15
N LEU A 75 12.13 4.67 12.20
CA LEU A 75 12.58 4.78 13.59
C LEU A 75 13.57 3.67 13.94
N ALA A 76 13.31 2.43 13.52
CA ALA A 76 14.23 1.31 13.74
C ALA A 76 15.58 1.50 13.04
N ARG A 77 15.60 1.99 11.79
CA ARG A 77 16.84 2.34 11.06
C ARG A 77 17.64 3.44 11.77
N ARG A 78 17.00 4.24 12.61
CA ARG A 78 17.61 5.27 13.46
C ARG A 78 17.96 4.80 14.89
N SER A 79 17.85 3.51 15.15
CA SER A 79 18.06 2.90 16.48
C SER A 79 17.03 3.32 17.55
N GLU A 80 15.87 3.85 17.15
CA GLU A 80 14.75 4.17 18.02
C GLU A 80 13.80 2.95 18.14
N ASN A 81 14.37 1.83 18.54
CA ASN A 81 13.76 0.50 18.41
C ASN A 81 12.42 0.36 19.15
N SER A 82 12.27 0.92 20.34
CA SER A 82 11.02 0.79 21.12
C SER A 82 9.84 1.47 20.43
N GLN A 83 10.04 2.69 19.93
CA GLN A 83 9.02 3.41 19.19
C GLN A 83 8.79 2.78 17.81
N GLY A 84 9.87 2.39 17.13
CA GLY A 84 9.80 1.68 15.85
C GLY A 84 8.94 0.42 15.94
N LEU A 85 9.14 -0.39 16.99
CA LEU A 85 8.35 -1.60 17.20
C LEU A 85 6.86 -1.32 17.42
N THR A 86 6.54 -0.25 18.12
CA THR A 86 5.15 0.17 18.36
C THR A 86 4.46 0.52 17.05
N GLU A 87 5.11 1.32 16.21
CA GLU A 87 4.56 1.75 14.92
C GLU A 87 4.50 0.60 13.90
N ILE A 88 5.54 -0.26 13.82
CA ILE A 88 5.51 -1.46 12.96
C ILE A 88 4.32 -2.35 13.36
N ARG A 89 4.17 -2.65 14.65
CA ARG A 89 3.05 -3.46 15.14
C ARG A 89 1.70 -2.85 14.77
N ALA A 90 1.53 -1.54 14.98
CA ALA A 90 0.28 -0.85 14.69
C ALA A 90 -0.04 -0.87 13.18
N GLY A 91 0.94 -0.61 12.32
CA GLY A 91 0.78 -0.68 10.87
C GLY A 91 0.43 -2.09 10.39
N LEU A 92 1.17 -3.10 10.83
CA LEU A 92 0.92 -4.50 10.47
C LEU A 92 -0.46 -4.99 10.93
N GLN A 93 -0.87 -4.65 12.16
CA GLN A 93 -2.19 -5.04 12.66
C GLN A 93 -3.32 -4.40 11.84
N GLN A 94 -3.22 -3.11 11.53
CA GLN A 94 -4.22 -2.42 10.72
C GLN A 94 -4.30 -2.99 9.30
N LEU A 95 -3.16 -3.29 8.66
CA LEU A 95 -3.13 -3.96 7.36
C LEU A 95 -3.80 -5.33 7.39
N TYR A 96 -3.48 -6.13 8.41
CA TYR A 96 -4.08 -7.44 8.58
C TYR A 96 -5.60 -7.36 8.73
N ASP A 97 -6.06 -6.50 9.64
CA ASP A 97 -7.50 -6.34 9.93
C ASP A 97 -8.25 -5.84 8.69
N TRP A 98 -7.65 -4.91 7.94
CA TRP A 98 -8.24 -4.42 6.71
C TRP A 98 -8.31 -5.50 5.61
N LEU A 99 -7.26 -6.28 5.40
CA LEU A 99 -7.27 -7.41 4.43
C LEU A 99 -8.30 -8.47 4.78
N GLU A 100 -8.45 -8.82 6.07
CA GLU A 100 -9.49 -9.74 6.53
C GLU A 100 -10.90 -9.14 6.33
N TYR A 101 -11.08 -7.85 6.61
CA TYR A 101 -12.34 -7.15 6.36
C TYR A 101 -12.72 -7.18 4.88
N MET A 102 -11.77 -6.90 3.97
CA MET A 102 -12.01 -6.89 2.53
C MET A 102 -12.46 -8.28 2.03
N GLU A 103 -11.80 -9.35 2.46
CA GLU A 103 -12.19 -10.72 2.10
C GLU A 103 -13.59 -11.07 2.61
N ALA A 104 -13.91 -10.72 3.85
CA ALA A 104 -15.19 -11.03 4.47
C ALA A 104 -16.36 -10.21 3.90
N SER A 105 -16.12 -8.92 3.61
CA SER A 105 -17.16 -7.97 3.25
C SER A 105 -17.46 -7.91 1.76
N ARG A 106 -16.50 -8.29 0.91
CA ARG A 106 -16.57 -8.13 -0.54
C ARG A 106 -16.11 -9.36 -1.33
N PRO A 107 -16.76 -10.52 -1.17
CA PRO A 107 -16.34 -11.77 -1.77
C PRO A 107 -16.38 -11.78 -3.31
N PHE A 108 -16.99 -10.77 -3.95
CA PHE A 108 -17.11 -10.67 -5.42
C PHE A 108 -16.31 -9.50 -6.01
N MET A 109 -15.54 -8.77 -5.19
CA MET A 109 -14.69 -7.66 -5.62
C MET A 109 -13.26 -8.13 -5.91
N PRO A 110 -12.37 -7.26 -6.44
CA PRO A 110 -10.97 -7.64 -6.63
C PRO A 110 -10.40 -8.26 -5.36
N PHE A 111 -9.79 -9.42 -5.52
CA PHE A 111 -9.24 -10.14 -4.38
C PHE A 111 -7.92 -9.49 -3.98
N TRP A 112 -7.90 -8.92 -2.78
CA TRP A 112 -6.70 -8.46 -2.11
C TRP A 112 -5.96 -9.65 -1.50
N ASP A 113 -4.64 -9.74 -1.75
CA ASP A 113 -3.80 -10.82 -1.26
C ASP A 113 -4.43 -12.22 -1.49
N PRO A 114 -4.73 -12.61 -2.76
CA PRO A 114 -5.52 -13.81 -3.07
C PRO A 114 -4.85 -15.11 -2.62
N LEU A 115 -3.53 -15.12 -2.51
CA LEU A 115 -2.76 -16.25 -2.01
C LEU A 115 -2.48 -16.18 -0.50
N ARG A 116 -2.98 -15.15 0.19
CA ARG A 116 -2.78 -14.89 1.61
C ARG A 116 -1.30 -14.79 2.03
N GLN A 117 -0.42 -14.40 1.11
CA GLN A 117 1.02 -14.32 1.38
C GLN A 117 1.35 -13.15 2.29
N ILE A 118 0.78 -11.97 2.00
CA ILE A 118 0.96 -10.76 2.82
C ILE A 118 0.43 -11.02 4.24
N ARG A 119 -0.80 -11.51 4.38
CA ARG A 119 -1.40 -11.83 5.69
C ARG A 119 -0.61 -12.89 6.45
N SER A 120 -0.08 -13.90 5.76
CA SER A 120 0.75 -14.92 6.40
C SER A 120 2.04 -14.35 6.96
N GLU A 121 2.69 -13.44 6.24
CA GLU A 121 3.93 -12.80 6.70
C GLU A 121 3.66 -11.80 7.82
N ILE A 122 2.60 -10.98 7.71
CA ILE A 122 2.16 -10.09 8.80
C ILE A 122 1.95 -10.89 10.09
N LYS A 123 1.29 -12.04 10.02
CA LYS A 123 1.04 -12.85 11.21
C LYS A 123 2.34 -13.35 11.87
N LYS A 124 3.32 -13.79 11.06
CA LYS A 124 4.63 -14.23 11.58
C LYS A 124 5.37 -13.08 12.26
N ASP A 125 5.29 -11.87 11.68
CA ASP A 125 5.91 -10.69 12.27
C ASP A 125 5.23 -10.28 13.58
N LEU A 126 3.90 -10.27 13.63
CA LEU A 126 3.14 -9.99 14.85
C LEU A 126 3.43 -11.01 15.96
N ASP A 127 3.57 -12.30 15.61
CA ASP A 127 3.97 -13.36 16.53
C ASP A 127 5.40 -13.12 17.06
N MET A 128 6.35 -12.74 16.17
CA MET A 128 7.74 -12.40 16.53
C MET A 128 7.80 -11.20 17.46
N ILE A 129 7.06 -10.13 17.15
CA ILE A 129 6.99 -8.90 17.98
C ILE A 129 6.40 -9.17 19.36
N SER A 130 5.53 -10.19 19.47
CA SER A 130 4.90 -10.58 20.73
C SER A 130 5.80 -11.47 21.60
N GLY A 131 6.91 -11.95 21.02
CA GLY A 131 7.92 -12.75 21.72
C GLY A 131 8.80 -11.95 22.66
N LYS A 132 9.73 -12.65 23.32
CA LYS A 132 10.68 -12.01 24.25
C LYS A 132 11.84 -11.31 23.53
N ASP A 133 12.26 -11.87 22.40
CA ASP A 133 13.40 -11.39 21.62
C ASP A 133 12.96 -11.15 20.18
N VAL A 134 13.19 -9.94 19.68
CA VAL A 134 12.86 -9.55 18.32
C VAL A 134 14.11 -9.72 17.45
N ASP A 135 13.99 -10.53 16.40
CA ASP A 135 14.99 -10.62 15.34
C ASP A 135 14.85 -9.40 14.40
N TRP A 136 15.55 -8.32 14.75
CA TRP A 136 15.44 -7.05 14.04
C TRP A 136 15.77 -7.13 12.54
N PRO A 137 16.88 -7.77 12.12
CA PRO A 137 17.15 -7.91 10.70
C PRO A 137 15.99 -8.56 9.95
N LYS A 138 15.49 -9.68 10.47
CA LYS A 138 14.38 -10.40 9.87
C LYS A 138 13.09 -9.60 9.86
N LEU A 139 12.75 -8.92 10.96
CA LEU A 139 11.55 -8.08 11.06
C LEU A 139 11.61 -6.92 10.05
N LEU A 140 12.76 -6.27 9.90
CA LEU A 140 12.89 -5.16 8.97
C LEU A 140 12.75 -5.63 7.51
N ASP A 141 13.41 -6.72 7.15
CA ASP A 141 13.34 -7.29 5.79
C ASP A 141 11.90 -7.71 5.44
N SER A 142 11.22 -8.38 6.38
CA SER A 142 9.84 -8.83 6.21
C SER A 142 8.86 -7.66 6.11
N ALA A 143 8.97 -6.67 7.00
CA ALA A 143 8.10 -5.51 7.01
C ALA A 143 8.30 -4.60 5.77
N GLU A 144 9.54 -4.48 5.26
CA GLU A 144 9.82 -3.81 3.98
C GLU A 144 9.17 -4.56 2.81
N TRP A 145 9.27 -5.89 2.80
CA TRP A 145 8.61 -6.73 1.80
C TRP A 145 7.08 -6.57 1.85
N ILE A 146 6.47 -6.64 3.04
CA ILE A 146 5.01 -6.42 3.22
C ILE A 146 4.60 -5.06 2.66
N GLY A 147 5.35 -4.00 2.96
CA GLY A 147 5.07 -2.67 2.43
C GLY A 147 5.11 -2.62 0.91
N SER A 148 6.11 -3.25 0.28
CA SER A 148 6.24 -3.31 -1.18
C SER A 148 5.14 -4.13 -1.84
N GLU A 149 4.78 -5.28 -1.29
CA GLU A 149 3.69 -6.11 -1.80
C GLU A 149 2.33 -5.40 -1.72
N MET A 150 2.09 -4.64 -0.65
CA MET A 150 0.87 -3.83 -0.54
C MET A 150 0.80 -2.75 -1.62
N GLU A 151 1.93 -2.14 -1.99
CA GLU A 151 1.98 -1.19 -3.11
C GLU A 151 1.62 -1.86 -4.44
N GLU A 152 2.20 -3.03 -4.71
CA GLU A 152 1.90 -3.80 -5.92
C GLU A 152 0.42 -4.25 -5.96
N GLU A 153 -0.14 -4.64 -4.81
CA GLU A 153 -1.56 -4.97 -4.70
C GLU A 153 -2.47 -3.77 -5.00
N ILE A 154 -2.13 -2.58 -4.50
CA ILE A 154 -2.88 -1.34 -4.77
C ILE A 154 -2.88 -1.06 -6.28
N ASP A 155 -1.72 -1.08 -6.92
CA ASP A 155 -1.59 -0.85 -8.36
C ASP A 155 -2.38 -1.89 -9.16
N ARG A 156 -2.29 -3.16 -8.80
CA ARG A 156 -3.02 -4.26 -9.45
C ARG A 156 -4.54 -4.08 -9.35
N VAL A 157 -5.03 -3.71 -8.18
CA VAL A 157 -6.48 -3.50 -7.97
C VAL A 157 -6.98 -2.30 -8.75
N GLN A 158 -6.22 -1.20 -8.79
CA GLN A 158 -6.56 -0.02 -9.58
C GLN A 158 -6.64 -0.35 -11.07
N GLU A 159 -5.68 -1.10 -11.61
CA GLU A 159 -5.71 -1.55 -13.00
C GLU A 159 -6.91 -2.46 -13.30
N ASP A 160 -7.24 -3.38 -12.41
CA ASP A 160 -8.38 -4.28 -12.57
C ASP A 160 -9.72 -3.52 -12.56
N GLU A 161 -9.85 -2.50 -11.71
CA GLU A 161 -11.01 -1.63 -11.68
C GLU A 161 -11.14 -0.83 -12.98
N GLN A 162 -10.06 -0.22 -13.44
CA GLN A 162 -10.04 0.51 -14.71
C GLN A 162 -10.48 -0.37 -15.87
N ARG A 163 -9.93 -1.58 -15.99
CA ARG A 163 -10.31 -2.55 -17.02
C ARG A 163 -11.80 -2.95 -16.96
N ARG A 164 -12.39 -2.98 -15.75
CA ARG A 164 -13.83 -3.28 -15.58
C ARG A 164 -14.71 -2.11 -16.04
N PHE A 165 -14.31 -0.87 -15.75
CA PHE A 165 -14.99 0.33 -16.24
C PHE A 165 -14.98 0.35 -17.79
N ASP A 166 -13.82 0.19 -18.40
CA ASP A 166 -13.67 0.19 -19.85
C ASP A 166 -14.53 -0.88 -20.54
N ARG A 167 -14.70 -2.05 -19.93
CA ARG A 167 -15.55 -3.12 -20.46
C ARG A 167 -17.04 -2.84 -20.34
N ARG A 168 -17.47 -2.03 -19.38
CA ARG A 168 -18.88 -1.66 -19.21
C ARG A 168 -19.33 -0.60 -20.20
N ASP A 169 -18.41 0.31 -20.57
CA ASP A 169 -18.70 1.40 -21.50
C ASP A 169 -18.67 0.95 -22.96
N PHE A 170 -18.06 -0.20 -23.26
CA PHE A 170 -18.06 -0.82 -24.58
C PHE A 170 -18.58 -2.26 -24.51
N PRO A 171 -19.93 -2.46 -24.50
CA PRO A 171 -20.45 -3.80 -24.65
C PRO A 171 -20.00 -4.36 -26.00
N PRO A 172 -19.58 -5.63 -26.10
CA PRO A 172 -19.17 -6.21 -27.37
C PRO A 172 -20.31 -6.06 -28.35
N HIS A 173 -20.05 -5.38 -29.46
CA HIS A 173 -21.00 -5.31 -30.57
C HIS A 173 -21.33 -6.74 -30.98
N SER A 174 -22.54 -7.17 -30.64
CA SER A 174 -23.11 -8.39 -31.21
C SER A 174 -23.24 -8.16 -32.70
N GLY A 175 -22.21 -8.58 -33.45
CA GLY A 175 -22.24 -8.68 -34.88
C GLY A 175 -23.30 -9.71 -35.30
N GLY A 176 -24.56 -9.27 -35.30
CA GLY A 176 -25.64 -9.99 -35.95
C GLY A 176 -25.46 -9.91 -37.44
N GLY A 177 -24.66 -10.83 -37.99
CA GLY A 177 -24.64 -11.09 -39.42
C GLY A 177 -25.99 -11.67 -39.85
N VAL A 178 -26.91 -10.80 -40.31
CA VAL A 178 -28.09 -11.23 -41.02
C VAL A 178 -27.67 -11.44 -42.46
N GLY A 179 -27.27 -12.68 -42.79
CA GLY A 179 -27.17 -13.14 -44.15
C GLY A 179 -28.57 -13.29 -44.77
N ALA A 180 -29.07 -12.24 -45.42
CA ALA A 180 -30.24 -12.38 -46.29
C ALA A 180 -29.74 -12.86 -47.65
N GLY A 181 -29.86 -14.16 -47.89
CA GLY A 181 -29.83 -14.71 -49.24
C GLY A 181 -31.08 -14.30 -49.98
N ILE A 182 -30.90 -13.63 -51.12
CA ILE A 182 -31.96 -13.51 -52.13
C ILE A 182 -31.44 -14.20 -53.39
N ASN A 183 -32.06 -15.36 -53.69
CA ASN A 183 -32.05 -15.94 -55.02
C ASN A 183 -32.94 -15.11 -55.95
N PHE A 184 -32.41 -14.71 -57.10
CA PHE A 184 -33.04 -14.82 -58.42
C PHE A 184 -31.96 -14.71 -59.47
#